data_2e6cc0ce1b6b1fbd61e08b826c215038
#
_entry.id   2e6cc0ce1b6b1fbd61e08b826c215038
#
_cell.length_a   1.000
_cell.length_b   1.000
_cell.length_c   1.000
_cell.angle_alpha   90.00
_cell.angle_beta   90.00
_cell.angle_gamma   90.00
#
_symmetry.space_group_name_H-M   'P 1'
#
loop_
_entity.id
_entity.type
_entity.pdbx_description
1 polymer ?
#
loop_
_entity_poly.entity_id
_entity_poly.type
_entity_poly.pdbx_seq_one_letter_code
_entity_poly.pdbx_strand_id
1 'polypeptide(L)'
;MKNIARIAVTTALALAGAAAHAQYYVEGAYTPTTIKGDSTDIKFKPAALTGIVGYDLNPNFALEGMLGLSASSDSVTVGNDIVKAKYKSAYGIYLKPRFQATPALELFARFGYTKAKVEFTEPNDRYTESSGSTSWGLGGNYAIDKQLYLTASYMNFYKKDGVKIDGVNLGVGYKF
;
A
#
# COMPACT_ATOMS: atom_id res chain seq x y z
N MET A 1 1.59 -22.26 6.45
CA MET A 1 2.14 -21.41 5.37
C MET A 1 1.74 -21.86 3.96
N LYS A 2 1.63 -23.17 3.65
CA LYS A 2 1.23 -23.68 2.31
C LYS A 2 -0.20 -23.32 1.89
N ASN A 3 -1.13 -23.12 2.82
CA ASN A 3 -2.54 -22.82 2.52
C ASN A 3 -2.81 -21.36 2.15
N ILE A 4 -2.02 -20.41 2.67
CA ILE A 4 -2.16 -18.98 2.35
C ILE A 4 -1.72 -18.69 0.91
N ALA A 5 -0.64 -19.35 0.44
CA ALA A 5 -0.19 -19.22 -0.93
C ALA A 5 -1.21 -19.80 -1.94
N ARG A 6 -1.90 -20.89 -1.58
CA ARG A 6 -2.94 -21.49 -2.42
C ARG A 6 -4.19 -20.59 -2.52
N ILE A 7 -4.60 -19.94 -1.42
CA ILE A 7 -5.73 -19.01 -1.41
C ILE A 7 -5.41 -17.78 -2.28
N ALA A 8 -4.20 -17.21 -2.18
CA ALA A 8 -3.79 -16.07 -2.99
C ALA A 8 -3.77 -16.40 -4.50
N VAL A 9 -3.27 -17.58 -4.88
CA VAL A 9 -3.26 -18.03 -6.28
C VAL A 9 -4.66 -18.34 -6.79
N THR A 10 -5.54 -18.93 -5.98
CA THR A 10 -6.92 -19.25 -6.38
C THR A 10 -7.75 -17.97 -6.55
N THR A 11 -7.53 -16.95 -5.71
CA THR A 11 -8.23 -15.65 -5.82
C THR A 11 -7.76 -14.90 -7.07
N ALA A 12 -6.47 -14.94 -7.42
CA ALA A 12 -5.95 -14.34 -8.64
C ALA A 12 -6.51 -15.02 -9.92
N LEU A 13 -6.66 -16.35 -9.90
CA LEU A 13 -7.26 -17.10 -11.03
C LEU A 13 -8.77 -16.89 -11.15
N ALA A 14 -9.50 -16.67 -10.06
CA ALA A 14 -10.94 -16.38 -10.10
C ALA A 14 -11.25 -15.00 -10.70
N LEU A 15 -10.34 -14.04 -10.58
CA LEU A 15 -10.42 -12.71 -11.21
C LEU A 15 -10.15 -12.77 -12.72
N ALA A 16 -9.40 -13.75 -13.20
CA ALA A 16 -9.12 -13.94 -14.64
C ALA A 16 -10.35 -14.39 -15.45
N GLY A 17 -11.37 -14.97 -14.81
CA GLY A 17 -12.61 -15.43 -15.47
C GLY A 17 -13.63 -14.31 -15.77
N ALA A 18 -13.45 -13.09 -15.26
CA ALA A 18 -14.37 -11.95 -15.44
C ALA A 18 -13.94 -11.00 -16.59
N ALA A 19 -12.98 -11.39 -17.42
CA ALA A 19 -12.31 -10.56 -18.43
C ALA A 19 -13.13 -10.28 -19.71
N ALA A 20 -14.45 -10.13 -19.60
CA ALA A 20 -15.25 -9.74 -20.78
C ALA A 20 -15.23 -8.24 -21.12
N HIS A 21 -14.70 -7.38 -20.24
CA HIS A 21 -14.43 -5.96 -20.49
C HIS A 21 -13.26 -5.53 -19.59
N ALA A 22 -12.22 -4.96 -20.18
CA ALA A 22 -10.96 -4.53 -19.53
C ALA A 22 -11.13 -3.40 -18.50
N GLN A 23 -11.87 -3.66 -17.43
CA GLN A 23 -12.17 -2.69 -16.38
C GLN A 23 -11.45 -2.99 -15.06
N TYR A 24 -10.76 -4.14 -14.95
CA TYR A 24 -10.05 -4.54 -13.75
C TYR A 24 -8.55 -4.49 -13.96
N TYR A 25 -7.85 -4.16 -12.89
CA TYR A 25 -6.40 -4.28 -12.83
C TYR A 25 -5.95 -4.70 -11.44
N VAL A 26 -4.74 -5.23 -11.36
CA VAL A 26 -4.06 -5.55 -10.10
C VAL A 26 -2.69 -4.90 -10.10
N GLU A 27 -2.25 -4.47 -8.91
CA GLU A 27 -0.90 -3.95 -8.70
C GLU A 27 -0.25 -4.71 -7.54
N GLY A 28 1.05 -5.00 -7.68
CA GLY A 28 1.90 -5.48 -6.60
C GLY A 28 3.07 -4.53 -6.43
N ALA A 29 3.32 -4.06 -5.22
CA ALA A 29 4.36 -3.08 -4.94
C ALA A 29 5.16 -3.42 -3.68
N TYR A 30 6.44 -3.09 -3.69
CA TYR A 30 7.26 -2.95 -2.49
C TYR A 30 7.15 -1.52 -1.98
N THR A 31 6.88 -1.38 -0.69
CA THR A 31 6.53 -0.11 -0.06
C THR A 31 7.42 0.14 1.15
N PRO A 32 8.63 0.73 0.99
CA PRO A 32 9.35 1.30 2.10
C PRO A 32 8.53 2.42 2.72
N THR A 33 8.27 2.31 4.03
CA THR A 33 7.48 3.28 4.79
C THR A 33 8.35 4.01 5.79
N THR A 34 7.88 5.16 6.24
CA THR A 34 8.46 5.90 7.36
C THR A 34 7.35 6.19 8.36
N ILE A 35 7.55 5.78 9.59
CA ILE A 35 6.69 6.09 10.73
C ILE A 35 7.39 7.17 11.56
N LYS A 36 6.72 8.29 11.80
CA LYS A 36 7.23 9.43 12.57
C LYS A 36 6.22 9.81 13.63
N GLY A 37 6.71 10.11 14.84
CA GLY A 37 5.94 10.80 15.87
C GLY A 37 6.22 12.31 15.81
N ASP A 38 5.19 13.15 15.94
CA ASP A 38 5.34 14.62 15.88
C ASP A 38 6.15 15.17 17.07
N SER A 39 6.17 14.47 18.20
CA SER A 39 6.84 14.89 19.44
C SER A 39 8.23 14.29 19.66
N THR A 40 8.71 13.46 18.74
CA THR A 40 10.00 12.77 18.88
C THR A 40 10.72 12.69 17.55
N ASP A 41 12.06 12.83 17.56
CA ASP A 41 12.88 12.60 16.36
C ASP A 41 13.02 11.11 15.98
N ILE A 42 12.26 10.24 16.66
CA ILE A 42 12.29 8.80 16.42
C ILE A 42 11.58 8.48 15.10
N LYS A 43 12.28 7.79 14.22
CA LYS A 43 11.80 7.39 12.90
C LYS A 43 12.02 5.89 12.73
N PHE A 44 10.95 5.16 12.44
CA PHE A 44 11.03 3.76 12.03
C PHE A 44 10.83 3.67 10.51
N LYS A 45 11.59 2.78 9.87
CA LYS A 45 11.56 2.57 8.42
C LYS A 45 11.25 1.11 8.05
N PRO A 46 10.11 0.55 8.47
CA PRO A 46 9.71 -0.77 8.03
C PRO A 46 9.30 -0.74 6.56
N ALA A 47 9.25 -1.92 5.93
CA ALA A 47 8.72 -2.05 4.59
C ALA A 47 7.51 -2.99 4.56
N ALA A 48 6.64 -2.77 3.58
CA ALA A 48 5.47 -3.60 3.31
C ALA A 48 5.48 -4.11 1.86
N LEU A 49 4.81 -5.24 1.65
CA LEU A 49 4.32 -5.64 0.35
C LEU A 49 2.88 -5.19 0.23
N THR A 50 2.57 -4.44 -0.82
CA THR A 50 1.25 -3.87 -1.05
C THR A 50 0.64 -4.49 -2.30
N GLY A 51 -0.59 -5.01 -2.17
CA GLY A 51 -1.42 -5.45 -3.28
C GLY A 51 -2.59 -4.49 -3.46
N ILE A 52 -2.92 -4.17 -4.70
CA ILE A 52 -4.07 -3.33 -5.04
C ILE A 52 -4.90 -4.06 -6.09
N VAL A 53 -6.21 -4.02 -5.93
CA VAL A 53 -7.18 -4.40 -6.96
C VAL A 53 -7.96 -3.16 -7.31
N GLY A 54 -8.00 -2.81 -8.59
CA GLY A 54 -8.68 -1.64 -9.11
C GLY A 54 -9.78 -2.00 -10.10
N TYR A 55 -10.82 -1.19 -10.11
CA TYR A 55 -11.93 -1.22 -11.05
C TYR A 55 -12.07 0.13 -11.73
N ASP A 56 -11.97 0.17 -13.04
CA ASP A 56 -12.12 1.38 -13.85
C ASP A 56 -13.61 1.76 -13.94
N LEU A 57 -13.99 2.86 -13.29
CA LEU A 57 -15.34 3.44 -13.40
C LEU A 57 -15.52 4.12 -14.77
N ASN A 58 -14.47 4.75 -15.25
CA ASN A 58 -14.37 5.39 -16.54
C ASN A 58 -12.88 5.67 -16.86
N PRO A 59 -12.53 6.24 -18.04
CA PRO A 59 -11.13 6.50 -18.38
C PRO A 59 -10.34 7.37 -17.37
N ASN A 60 -11.03 8.21 -16.59
CA ASN A 60 -10.40 9.18 -15.69
C ASN A 60 -10.52 8.81 -14.19
N PHE A 61 -11.33 7.83 -13.84
CA PHE A 61 -11.57 7.44 -12.45
C PHE A 61 -11.58 5.93 -12.26
N ALA A 62 -10.93 5.47 -11.23
CA ALA A 62 -11.00 4.09 -10.76
C ALA A 62 -11.31 4.02 -9.26
N LEU A 63 -11.91 2.90 -8.84
CA LEU A 63 -12.06 2.51 -7.44
C LEU A 63 -11.02 1.45 -7.11
N GLU A 64 -10.30 1.61 -6.01
CA GLU A 64 -9.24 0.69 -5.60
C GLU A 64 -9.45 0.14 -4.20
N GLY A 65 -9.18 -1.16 -4.03
CA GLY A 65 -8.98 -1.80 -2.73
C GLY A 65 -7.51 -2.14 -2.54
N MET A 66 -6.95 -1.81 -1.39
CA MET A 66 -5.55 -2.03 -1.04
C MET A 66 -5.42 -2.99 0.14
N LEU A 67 -4.43 -3.88 0.07
CA LEU A 67 -3.96 -4.71 1.17
C LEU A 67 -2.44 -4.60 1.28
N GLY A 68 -1.94 -4.23 2.46
CA GLY A 68 -0.53 -4.19 2.80
C GLY A 68 -0.18 -5.25 3.85
N LEU A 69 0.91 -5.95 3.65
CA LEU A 69 1.47 -6.94 4.57
C LEU A 69 2.92 -6.59 4.89
N SER A 70 3.37 -6.92 6.11
CA SER A 70 4.75 -6.65 6.51
C SER A 70 5.74 -7.40 5.62
N ALA A 71 6.71 -6.68 5.07
CA ALA A 71 7.88 -7.25 4.40
C ALA A 71 9.10 -7.25 5.33
N SER A 72 9.23 -6.20 6.17
CA SER A 72 10.31 -6.11 7.17
C SER A 72 9.86 -5.36 8.42
N SER A 73 10.61 -5.53 9.50
CA SER A 73 10.50 -4.73 10.72
C SER A 73 11.72 -3.81 10.83
N ASP A 74 11.57 -2.73 11.57
CA ASP A 74 12.67 -1.86 11.95
C ASP A 74 12.77 -1.74 13.47
N SER A 75 13.95 -1.43 13.99
CA SER A 75 14.21 -1.27 15.41
C SER A 75 15.04 -0.03 15.67
N VAL A 76 14.67 0.68 16.74
CA VAL A 76 15.37 1.89 17.18
C VAL A 76 15.72 1.73 18.67
N THR A 77 16.92 2.14 19.05
CA THR A 77 17.33 2.18 20.45
C THR A 77 16.81 3.47 21.07
N VAL A 78 16.02 3.35 22.13
CA VAL A 78 15.49 4.47 22.92
C VAL A 78 16.02 4.35 24.33
N GLY A 79 17.01 5.19 24.69
CA GLY A 79 17.75 5.03 25.94
C GLY A 79 18.58 3.75 25.93
N ASN A 80 18.31 2.84 26.88
CA ASN A 80 18.95 1.52 26.96
C ASN A 80 18.13 0.38 26.37
N ASP A 81 16.93 0.67 25.85
CA ASP A 81 15.99 -0.34 25.37
C ASP A 81 15.91 -0.35 23.84
N ILE A 82 15.74 -1.56 23.27
CA ILE A 82 15.50 -1.75 21.84
C ILE A 82 14.01 -1.89 21.62
N VAL A 83 13.40 -0.89 20.97
CA VAL A 83 11.99 -0.90 20.56
C VAL A 83 11.91 -1.33 19.09
N LYS A 84 11.10 -2.37 18.82
CA LYS A 84 10.85 -2.85 17.46
C LYS A 84 9.45 -2.43 17.02
N ALA A 85 9.36 -1.82 15.84
CA ALA A 85 8.10 -1.55 15.16
C ALA A 85 7.95 -2.45 13.95
N LYS A 86 6.84 -3.16 13.86
CA LYS A 86 6.49 -4.03 12.74
C LYS A 86 5.13 -3.66 12.20
N TYR A 87 5.08 -3.43 10.91
CA TYR A 87 3.82 -3.30 10.20
C TYR A 87 3.14 -4.67 10.13
N LYS A 88 1.95 -4.84 10.71
CA LYS A 88 1.26 -6.14 10.71
C LYS A 88 0.41 -6.31 9.46
N SER A 89 -0.48 -5.36 9.23
CA SER A 89 -1.33 -5.31 8.03
C SER A 89 -1.93 -3.92 7.87
N ALA A 90 -2.24 -3.56 6.64
CA ALA A 90 -3.10 -2.42 6.34
C ALA A 90 -4.10 -2.79 5.26
N TYR A 91 -5.22 -2.13 5.27
CA TYR A 91 -6.19 -2.19 4.20
C TYR A 91 -6.80 -0.81 3.97
N GLY A 92 -7.14 -0.54 2.74
CA GLY A 92 -7.69 0.75 2.35
C GLY A 92 -8.61 0.66 1.16
N ILE A 93 -9.41 1.70 1.00
CA ILE A 93 -10.24 1.92 -0.17
C ILE A 93 -9.97 3.33 -0.70
N TYR A 94 -9.84 3.45 -2.01
CA TYR A 94 -9.43 4.70 -2.66
C TYR A 94 -10.25 4.99 -3.90
N LEU A 95 -10.52 6.25 -4.14
CA LEU A 95 -10.83 6.80 -5.45
C LEU A 95 -9.50 7.23 -6.09
N LYS A 96 -9.28 6.79 -7.34
CA LYS A 96 -8.09 7.10 -8.14
C LYS A 96 -8.49 7.94 -9.36
N PRO A 97 -8.53 9.28 -9.26
CA PRO A 97 -8.51 10.12 -10.44
C PRO A 97 -7.17 9.96 -11.16
N ARG A 98 -7.23 9.90 -12.50
CA ARG A 98 -6.07 9.70 -13.36
C ARG A 98 -6.16 10.50 -14.63
N PHE A 99 -5.03 10.79 -15.21
CA PHE A 99 -4.88 11.55 -16.43
C PHE A 99 -3.78 10.93 -17.31
N GLN A 100 -4.11 10.67 -18.57
CA GLN A 100 -3.13 10.16 -19.54
C GLN A 100 -2.29 11.33 -20.06
N ALA A 101 -1.06 11.45 -19.56
CA ALA A 101 -0.13 12.52 -19.96
C ALA A 101 0.51 12.26 -21.32
N THR A 102 0.83 10.98 -21.63
CA THR A 102 1.30 10.50 -22.92
C THR A 102 0.75 9.11 -23.19
N PRO A 103 0.87 8.54 -24.41
CA PRO A 103 0.44 7.15 -24.65
C PRO A 103 1.04 6.10 -23.72
N ALA A 104 2.21 6.37 -23.14
CA ALA A 104 2.88 5.45 -22.20
C ALA A 104 2.82 5.90 -20.75
N LEU A 105 2.47 7.16 -20.44
CA LEU A 105 2.52 7.70 -19.08
C LEU A 105 1.14 8.16 -18.61
N GLU A 106 0.61 7.49 -17.59
CA GLU A 106 -0.57 7.88 -16.83
C GLU A 106 -0.12 8.52 -15.51
N LEU A 107 -0.62 9.70 -15.17
CA LEU A 107 -0.47 10.32 -13.85
C LEU A 107 -1.76 10.12 -13.06
N PHE A 108 -1.64 9.91 -11.75
CA PHE A 108 -2.79 9.71 -10.89
C PHE A 108 -2.62 10.31 -9.50
N ALA A 109 -3.76 10.53 -8.85
CA ALA A 109 -3.84 10.72 -7.41
C ALA A 109 -4.66 9.56 -6.80
N ARG A 110 -4.50 9.33 -5.50
CA ARG A 110 -5.32 8.42 -4.69
C ARG A 110 -5.86 9.19 -3.51
N PHE A 111 -7.15 9.10 -3.25
CA PHE A 111 -7.81 9.67 -2.08
C PHE A 111 -8.71 8.62 -1.45
N GLY A 112 -8.57 8.40 -0.16
CA GLY A 112 -9.34 7.36 0.48
C GLY A 112 -9.14 7.27 1.98
N TYR A 113 -9.39 6.10 2.50
CA TYR A 113 -9.26 5.77 3.90
C TYR A 113 -8.45 4.51 4.07
N THR A 114 -7.47 4.55 4.98
CA THR A 114 -6.63 3.40 5.33
C THR A 114 -6.79 3.07 6.80
N LYS A 115 -6.90 1.79 7.11
CA LYS A 115 -6.78 1.26 8.46
C LYS A 115 -5.53 0.40 8.55
N ALA A 116 -4.66 0.71 9.49
CA ALA A 116 -3.39 0.03 9.70
C ALA A 116 -3.34 -0.60 11.08
N LYS A 117 -2.64 -1.74 11.18
CA LYS A 117 -2.26 -2.40 12.43
C LYS A 117 -0.75 -2.39 12.53
N VAL A 118 -0.23 -1.77 13.59
CA VAL A 118 1.19 -1.73 13.91
C VAL A 118 1.41 -2.47 15.23
N GLU A 119 2.38 -3.36 15.27
CA GLU A 119 2.80 -4.07 16.47
C GLU A 119 4.11 -3.44 16.97
N PHE A 120 4.11 -3.03 18.22
CA PHE A 120 5.29 -2.57 18.94
C PHE A 120 5.71 -3.67 19.91
N THR A 121 7.00 -3.95 19.96
CA THR A 121 7.60 -4.92 20.87
C THR A 121 8.68 -4.20 21.67
N GLU A 122 8.46 -4.13 22.99
CA GLU A 122 9.40 -3.66 23.99
C GLU A 122 10.00 -4.88 24.76
N PRO A 123 11.10 -4.71 25.52
CA PRO A 123 11.74 -5.82 26.20
C PRO A 123 10.81 -6.66 27.09
N ASN A 124 9.81 -6.03 27.71
CA ASN A 124 8.88 -6.68 28.65
C ASN A 124 7.41 -6.64 28.22
N ASP A 125 7.09 -6.05 27.05
CA ASP A 125 5.70 -5.93 26.61
C ASP A 125 5.57 -5.96 25.09
N ARG A 126 4.38 -6.38 24.65
CA ARG A 126 3.99 -6.38 23.23
C ARG A 126 2.56 -5.88 23.09
N TYR A 127 2.37 -4.80 22.36
CA TYR A 127 1.04 -4.27 22.09
C TYR A 127 0.82 -4.01 20.60
N THR A 128 -0.45 -4.09 20.19
CA THR A 128 -0.86 -3.85 18.80
C THR A 128 -1.84 -2.71 18.78
N GLU A 129 -1.51 -1.67 18.05
CA GLU A 129 -2.41 -0.56 17.78
C GLU A 129 -3.07 -0.71 16.42
N SER A 130 -4.37 -0.43 16.36
CA SER A 130 -5.15 -0.42 15.12
C SER A 130 -5.86 0.92 15.02
N SER A 131 -5.48 1.70 14.04
CA SER A 131 -6.11 2.99 13.81
C SER A 131 -6.33 3.25 12.33
N GLY A 132 -7.30 4.10 12.02
CA GLY A 132 -7.63 4.48 10.66
C GLY A 132 -7.59 5.98 10.45
N SER A 133 -7.23 6.39 9.25
CA SER A 133 -7.11 7.80 8.86
C SER A 133 -7.46 8.00 7.39
N THR A 134 -7.81 9.21 7.02
CA THR A 134 -7.79 9.63 5.62
C THR A 134 -6.38 9.47 5.06
N SER A 135 -6.32 9.03 3.83
CA SER A 135 -5.08 8.72 3.13
C SER A 135 -5.10 9.32 1.74
N TRP A 136 -3.95 9.75 1.26
CA TRP A 136 -3.82 10.31 -0.08
C TRP A 136 -2.46 9.96 -0.68
N GLY A 137 -2.37 10.02 -1.99
CA GLY A 137 -1.13 9.79 -2.71
C GLY A 137 -1.13 10.39 -4.10
N LEU A 138 0.07 10.49 -4.66
CA LEU A 138 0.32 10.94 -6.02
C LEU A 138 1.31 9.98 -6.69
N GLY A 139 1.11 9.68 -7.96
CA GLY A 139 1.98 8.75 -8.66
C GLY A 139 1.81 8.76 -10.16
N GLY A 140 2.51 7.80 -10.78
CA GLY A 140 2.42 7.56 -12.21
C GLY A 140 2.58 6.08 -12.54
N ASN A 141 1.97 5.70 -13.66
CA ASN A 141 2.09 4.40 -14.29
C ASN A 141 2.78 4.57 -15.65
N TYR A 142 3.80 3.76 -15.88
CA TYR A 142 4.48 3.70 -17.18
C TYR A 142 4.15 2.37 -17.87
N ALA A 143 3.42 2.44 -18.98
CA ALA A 143 3.04 1.27 -19.76
C ALA A 143 4.26 0.64 -20.41
N ILE A 144 4.47 -0.65 -20.15
CA ILE A 144 5.47 -1.49 -20.84
C ILE A 144 4.83 -2.05 -22.12
N ASP A 145 3.58 -2.50 -21.99
CA ASP A 145 2.75 -2.96 -23.10
C ASP A 145 1.27 -2.61 -22.84
N LYS A 146 0.35 -3.27 -23.55
CA LYS A 146 -1.10 -2.99 -23.40
C LYS A 146 -1.68 -3.42 -22.07
N GLN A 147 -1.03 -4.35 -21.37
CA GLN A 147 -1.52 -4.96 -20.13
C GLN A 147 -0.59 -4.66 -18.95
N LEU A 148 0.73 -4.69 -19.17
CA LEU A 148 1.75 -4.57 -18.12
C LEU A 148 2.23 -3.13 -18.00
N TYR A 149 2.33 -2.63 -16.76
CA TYR A 149 2.88 -1.31 -16.46
C TYR A 149 3.71 -1.30 -15.17
N LEU A 150 4.66 -0.40 -15.10
CA LEU A 150 5.36 -0.03 -13.87
C LEU A 150 4.55 1.03 -13.14
N THR A 151 4.50 0.95 -11.83
CA THR A 151 3.85 1.95 -10.98
C THR A 151 4.83 2.51 -9.96
N ALA A 152 4.80 3.82 -9.78
CA ALA A 152 5.51 4.51 -8.72
C ALA A 152 4.60 5.57 -8.11
N SER A 153 4.48 5.58 -6.77
CA SER A 153 3.67 6.59 -6.08
C SER A 153 4.18 6.90 -4.69
N TYR A 154 4.03 8.14 -4.27
CA TYR A 154 4.13 8.54 -2.87
C TYR A 154 2.76 8.44 -2.23
N MET A 155 2.69 7.86 -1.04
CA MET A 155 1.47 7.71 -0.26
C MET A 155 1.65 8.25 1.15
N ASN A 156 0.71 9.05 1.62
CA ASN A 156 0.48 9.32 3.02
C ASN A 156 -0.64 8.39 3.48
N PHE A 157 -0.28 7.32 4.19
CA PHE A 157 -1.20 6.28 4.63
C PHE A 157 -1.95 6.67 5.90
N TYR A 158 -1.30 7.47 6.76
CA TYR A 158 -1.85 7.82 8.06
C TYR A 158 -1.28 9.15 8.55
N LYS A 159 -2.15 10.02 9.04
CA LYS A 159 -1.78 11.24 9.73
C LYS A 159 -2.85 11.57 10.77
N LYS A 160 -2.64 11.16 12.01
CA LYS A 160 -3.56 11.41 13.11
C LYS A 160 -2.83 11.20 14.45
N ASP A 161 -3.30 11.88 15.53
CA ASP A 161 -2.86 11.71 16.91
C ASP A 161 -1.32 11.82 17.08
N GLY A 162 -0.69 12.75 16.35
CA GLY A 162 0.76 12.98 16.42
C GLY A 162 1.60 11.89 15.73
N VAL A 163 1.00 10.98 14.95
CA VAL A 163 1.70 9.96 14.19
C VAL A 163 1.47 10.16 12.70
N LYS A 164 2.56 10.08 11.93
CA LYS A 164 2.53 10.10 10.46
C LYS A 164 3.16 8.83 9.90
N ILE A 165 2.48 8.19 8.94
CA ILE A 165 3.00 7.07 8.16
C ILE A 165 2.92 7.43 6.69
N ASP A 166 4.07 7.53 6.05
CA ASP A 166 4.20 7.77 4.63
C ASP A 166 5.18 6.78 3.98
N GLY A 167 5.10 6.64 2.67
CA GLY A 167 5.98 5.73 1.94
C GLY A 167 5.90 5.92 0.43
N VAL A 168 6.81 5.24 -0.25
CA VAL A 168 6.87 5.18 -1.70
C VAL A 168 6.50 3.77 -2.14
N ASN A 169 5.49 3.64 -2.99
CA ASN A 169 5.17 2.37 -3.65
C ASN A 169 5.95 2.27 -4.96
N LEU A 170 6.69 1.19 -5.13
CA LEU A 170 7.37 0.84 -6.38
C LEU A 170 6.92 -0.55 -6.77
N GLY A 171 6.34 -0.71 -7.95
CA GLY A 171 5.74 -1.99 -8.29
C GLY A 171 5.38 -2.14 -9.76
N VAL A 172 4.63 -3.20 -10.00
CA VAL A 172 4.10 -3.56 -11.31
C VAL A 172 2.60 -3.75 -11.23
N GLY A 173 1.92 -3.44 -12.31
CA GLY A 173 0.50 -3.68 -12.45
C GLY A 173 0.16 -4.36 -13.76
N TYR A 174 -0.99 -5.05 -13.75
CA TYR A 174 -1.53 -5.78 -14.89
C TYR A 174 -3.00 -5.41 -15.09
N LYS A 175 -3.35 -5.00 -16.32
CA LYS A 175 -4.72 -4.72 -16.79
C LYS A 175 -5.25 -5.95 -17.53
N PHE A 176 -6.47 -6.36 -17.19
CA PHE A 176 -7.11 -7.51 -17.82
C PHE A 176 -7.85 -7.14 -19.12
#